data_2e656c496b76697aa697f9eee9d2cd3a
#
_entry.id   2e656c496b76697aa697f9eee9d2cd3a
#
_cell.length_a   1.000
_cell.length_b   1.000
_cell.length_c   1.000
_cell.angle_alpha   90.00
_cell.angle_beta   90.00
_cell.angle_gamma   90.00
#
_symmetry.space_group_name_H-M   'P 1'
#
loop_
_entity.id
_entity.type
_entity.pdbx_description
1 polymer ?
#
loop_
_entity_poly.entity_id
_entity_poly.type
_entity_poly.pdbx_seq_one_letter_code
_entity_poly.pdbx_strand_id
1 'polypeptide(L)'
;FVYGGKTVNNTKIPVTVVYSDDKGENWTTCELDKIYTADYYYVKFFDSDNGVIVCGYAKSNDTNESSRIYSTSNGGESWDIVGSGPATNIIKGVVYVSSDVGFFCYDYVEGMDSNLYKTDDGGKTFAKVMLEEQELDSSAANPQGQETETKTDSGKNGADSSEPVSY
;
A
#
# COMPACT_ATOMS: atom_id res chain seq x y z
N PHE A 1 -5.07 -2.15 19.51
CA PHE A 1 -3.66 -1.95 19.15
C PHE A 1 -2.93 -3.28 19.05
N VAL A 2 -1.95 -3.35 18.14
CA VAL A 2 -1.02 -4.48 18.03
C VAL A 2 0.38 -3.94 18.29
N TYR A 3 1.13 -4.61 19.14
CA TYR A 3 2.54 -4.27 19.30
C TYR A 3 3.40 -5.54 19.29
N GLY A 4 4.59 -5.38 18.80
CA GLY A 4 5.29 -6.47 18.32
C GLY A 4 6.29 -7.13 19.17
N GLY A 5 6.35 -8.42 18.96
CA GLY A 5 7.30 -9.32 19.50
C GLY A 5 8.75 -8.91 19.27
N LYS A 6 9.57 -9.25 20.22
CA LYS A 6 11.01 -9.03 20.18
C LYS A 6 11.73 -10.22 20.80
N THR A 7 13.00 -10.35 20.52
CA THR A 7 13.85 -11.30 21.22
C THR A 7 14.58 -10.58 22.36
N VAL A 8 14.39 -11.03 23.57
CA VAL A 8 15.08 -10.51 24.76
C VAL A 8 15.77 -11.67 25.44
N ASN A 9 17.08 -11.59 25.62
CA ASN A 9 17.89 -12.64 26.26
C ASN A 9 17.63 -14.04 25.68
N ASN A 10 17.57 -14.17 24.35
CA ASN A 10 17.24 -15.37 23.61
C ASN A 10 15.78 -15.91 23.83
N THR A 11 14.93 -15.15 24.50
CA THR A 11 13.51 -15.48 24.63
C THR A 11 12.73 -14.75 23.56
N LYS A 12 11.99 -15.47 22.75
CA LYS A 12 11.06 -14.91 21.77
C LYS A 12 9.79 -14.48 22.48
N ILE A 13 9.46 -13.21 22.38
CA ILE A 13 8.23 -12.65 22.92
C ILE A 13 7.22 -12.54 21.76
N PRO A 14 6.03 -13.15 21.87
CA PRO A 14 5.04 -13.12 20.80
C PRO A 14 4.52 -11.70 20.54
N VAL A 15 3.97 -11.51 19.36
CA VAL A 15 3.20 -10.30 19.03
C VAL A 15 1.93 -10.31 19.86
N THR A 16 1.63 -9.19 20.49
CA THR A 16 0.49 -9.04 21.41
C THR A 16 -0.53 -8.07 20.82
N VAL A 17 -1.77 -8.47 20.84
CA VAL A 17 -2.93 -7.62 20.56
C VAL A 17 -3.44 -7.07 21.89
N VAL A 18 -3.73 -5.77 21.90
CA VAL A 18 -4.36 -5.10 23.03
C VAL A 18 -5.64 -4.45 22.53
N TYR A 19 -6.77 -4.79 23.13
CA TYR A 19 -8.06 -4.27 22.71
C TYR A 19 -8.90 -3.82 23.92
N SER A 20 -9.87 -2.97 23.64
CA SER A 20 -10.85 -2.48 24.60
C SER A 20 -12.22 -2.45 23.90
N ASP A 21 -13.25 -2.89 24.59
CA ASP A 21 -14.65 -2.86 24.18
C ASP A 21 -15.47 -1.77 24.94
N ASP A 22 -14.85 -1.13 25.92
CA ASP A 22 -15.45 -0.13 26.81
C ASP A 22 -14.87 1.29 26.63
N LYS A 23 -14.46 1.63 25.39
CA LYS A 23 -13.87 2.94 25.03
C LYS A 23 -12.54 3.25 25.72
N GLY A 24 -11.82 2.23 26.14
CA GLY A 24 -10.49 2.37 26.74
C GLY A 24 -10.46 2.47 28.26
N GLU A 25 -11.58 2.19 28.92
CA GLU A 25 -11.63 2.11 30.40
C GLU A 25 -10.88 0.87 30.88
N ASN A 26 -11.06 -0.27 30.20
CA ASN A 26 -10.33 -1.50 30.46
C ASN A 26 -9.67 -2.03 29.19
N TRP A 27 -8.56 -2.75 29.39
CA TRP A 27 -7.75 -3.28 28.28
C TRP A 27 -7.48 -4.76 28.49
N THR A 28 -7.70 -5.54 27.44
CA THR A 28 -7.42 -6.97 27.41
C THR A 28 -6.28 -7.24 26.45
N THR A 29 -5.50 -8.28 26.72
CA THR A 29 -4.37 -8.69 25.89
C THR A 29 -4.56 -10.11 25.36
N CYS A 30 -4.19 -10.32 24.09
CA CYS A 30 -4.14 -11.61 23.46
C CYS A 30 -2.80 -11.75 22.70
N GLU A 31 -2.13 -12.88 22.83
CA GLU A 31 -0.91 -13.17 22.10
C GLU A 31 -1.22 -13.85 20.75
N LEU A 32 -0.60 -13.36 19.68
CA LEU A 32 -0.71 -14.01 18.37
C LEU A 32 0.21 -15.21 18.29
N ASP A 33 -0.34 -16.37 17.94
CA ASP A 33 0.42 -17.60 17.81
C ASP A 33 1.41 -17.53 16.62
N LYS A 34 2.60 -18.13 16.81
CA LYS A 34 3.65 -18.34 15.81
C LYS A 34 4.24 -17.09 15.16
N ILE A 35 4.08 -15.89 15.75
CA ILE A 35 4.78 -14.71 15.29
C ILE A 35 5.49 -14.00 16.45
N TYR A 36 6.77 -13.74 16.28
CA TYR A 36 7.63 -13.18 17.32
C TYR A 36 8.34 -11.90 16.91
N THR A 37 8.20 -11.50 15.64
CA THR A 37 8.73 -10.23 15.11
C THR A 37 7.81 -9.74 14.01
N ALA A 38 7.47 -8.47 14.04
CA ALA A 38 6.77 -7.84 12.96
C ALA A 38 7.16 -6.36 12.88
N ASP A 39 7.40 -5.90 11.66
CA ASP A 39 7.77 -4.52 11.35
C ASP A 39 6.59 -3.72 10.81
N TYR A 40 5.53 -4.41 10.43
CA TYR A 40 4.31 -3.85 9.90
C TYR A 40 3.09 -4.52 10.52
N TYR A 41 2.11 -3.71 10.88
CA TYR A 41 0.83 -4.17 11.40
C TYR A 41 -0.32 -3.46 10.68
N TYR A 42 -1.29 -4.26 10.24
CA TYR A 42 -2.58 -3.78 9.78
C TYR A 42 -3.66 -4.46 10.61
N VAL A 43 -4.61 -3.68 11.11
CA VAL A 43 -5.74 -4.18 11.90
C VAL A 43 -7.01 -3.56 11.36
N LYS A 44 -8.03 -4.37 11.13
CA LYS A 44 -9.35 -3.89 10.76
C LYS A 44 -10.42 -4.80 11.35
N PHE A 45 -11.40 -4.20 11.99
CA PHE A 45 -12.67 -4.82 12.33
C PHE A 45 -13.72 -4.44 11.28
N PHE A 46 -14.52 -5.41 10.87
CA PHE A 46 -15.62 -5.25 9.91
C PHE A 46 -16.94 -5.00 10.65
N ASP A 47 -17.05 -5.57 11.84
CA ASP A 47 -18.14 -5.41 12.80
C ASP A 47 -17.59 -5.63 14.23
N SER A 48 -18.48 -5.83 15.24
CA SER A 48 -18.09 -6.07 16.63
C SER A 48 -17.29 -7.36 16.83
N ASP A 49 -17.54 -8.38 16.03
CA ASP A 49 -17.03 -9.72 16.24
C ASP A 49 -15.92 -10.08 15.26
N ASN A 50 -16.01 -9.59 14.01
CA ASN A 50 -15.16 -10.01 12.92
C ASN A 50 -14.07 -8.99 12.60
N GLY A 51 -12.84 -9.45 12.58
CA GLY A 51 -11.68 -8.63 12.27
C GLY A 51 -10.52 -9.39 11.65
N VAL A 52 -9.57 -8.66 11.12
CA VAL A 52 -8.34 -9.18 10.53
C VAL A 52 -7.12 -8.44 11.06
N ILE A 53 -6.04 -9.19 11.27
CA ILE A 53 -4.70 -8.64 11.52
C ILE A 53 -3.77 -9.19 10.45
N VAL A 54 -2.96 -8.31 9.87
CA VAL A 54 -1.83 -8.69 9.03
C VAL A 54 -0.55 -8.21 9.69
N CYS A 55 0.34 -9.15 9.98
CA CYS A 55 1.67 -8.88 10.50
C CYS A 55 2.67 -9.09 9.37
N GLY A 56 3.36 -8.02 8.97
CA GLY A 56 4.46 -8.07 8.02
C GLY A 56 5.81 -8.04 8.72
N TYR A 57 6.78 -8.74 8.20
CA TYR A 57 8.14 -8.77 8.73
C TYR A 57 9.16 -8.81 7.61
N ALA A 58 10.32 -8.22 7.87
CA ALA A 58 11.46 -8.39 6.99
C ALA A 58 11.80 -9.88 6.94
N LYS A 59 12.11 -10.39 5.74
CA LYS A 59 12.37 -11.80 5.47
C LYS A 59 13.22 -12.41 6.58
N SER A 60 12.63 -13.33 7.34
CA SER A 60 13.34 -14.14 8.29
C SER A 60 14.12 -15.23 7.54
N ASN A 61 15.35 -15.52 7.97
CA ASN A 61 16.13 -16.63 7.42
C ASN A 61 15.48 -18.00 7.67
N ASP A 62 14.50 -18.07 8.56
CA ASP A 62 13.87 -19.30 9.00
C ASP A 62 12.56 -19.62 8.27
N THR A 63 11.93 -18.62 7.61
CA THR A 63 10.67 -18.80 6.85
C THR A 63 10.73 -18.03 5.55
N ASN A 64 10.15 -18.58 4.48
CA ASN A 64 9.98 -17.87 3.21
C ASN A 64 8.77 -16.92 3.23
N GLU A 65 8.15 -16.72 4.38
CA GLU A 65 6.99 -15.86 4.57
C GLU A 65 7.43 -14.42 4.88
N SER A 66 6.78 -13.45 4.29
CA SER A 66 6.99 -12.02 4.59
C SER A 66 5.82 -11.42 5.38
N SER A 67 4.72 -12.14 5.50
CA SER A 67 3.56 -11.71 6.27
C SER A 67 2.70 -12.90 6.70
N ARG A 68 1.94 -12.70 7.78
CA ARG A 68 0.98 -13.65 8.30
C ARG A 68 -0.35 -12.96 8.58
N ILE A 69 -1.42 -13.67 8.31
CA ILE A 69 -2.79 -13.17 8.37
C ILE A 69 -3.52 -13.92 9.46
N TYR A 70 -4.19 -13.18 10.31
CA TYR A 70 -5.02 -13.68 11.39
C TYR A 70 -6.44 -13.14 11.25
N SER A 71 -7.43 -13.91 11.64
CA SER A 71 -8.82 -13.48 11.77
C SER A 71 -9.37 -13.74 13.16
N THR A 72 -10.32 -12.93 13.55
CA THR A 72 -11.14 -13.14 14.74
C THR A 72 -12.62 -13.19 14.34
N SER A 73 -13.41 -13.94 15.10
CA SER A 73 -14.88 -13.97 15.02
C SER A 73 -15.54 -13.78 16.39
N ASN A 74 -14.77 -13.29 17.38
CA ASN A 74 -15.21 -13.06 18.74
C ASN A 74 -14.70 -11.72 19.33
N GLY A 75 -14.62 -10.70 18.46
CA GLY A 75 -14.25 -9.35 18.90
C GLY A 75 -12.76 -9.17 19.26
N GLY A 76 -11.91 -10.14 18.93
CA GLY A 76 -10.47 -10.08 19.23
C GLY A 76 -10.06 -10.82 20.50
N GLU A 77 -10.96 -11.55 21.14
CA GLU A 77 -10.65 -12.42 22.30
C GLU A 77 -9.67 -13.53 21.91
N SER A 78 -9.79 -14.02 20.69
CA SER A 78 -8.84 -14.97 20.08
C SER A 78 -8.66 -14.72 18.60
N TRP A 79 -7.53 -15.20 18.05
CA TRP A 79 -7.14 -15.00 16.66
C TRP A 79 -6.63 -16.30 16.07
N ASP A 80 -7.23 -16.69 14.94
CA ASP A 80 -6.84 -17.85 14.18
C ASP A 80 -5.95 -17.47 13.00
N ILE A 81 -4.95 -18.30 12.69
CA ILE A 81 -4.12 -18.13 11.51
C ILE A 81 -4.94 -18.46 10.27
N VAL A 82 -5.14 -17.48 9.39
CA VAL A 82 -5.77 -17.67 8.09
C VAL A 82 -4.79 -18.19 7.05
N GLY A 83 -3.61 -17.56 6.98
CA GLY A 83 -2.59 -17.89 5.99
C GLY A 83 -1.40 -16.96 6.05
N SER A 84 -0.57 -17.07 5.01
CA SER A 84 0.58 -16.21 4.77
C SER A 84 0.36 -15.35 3.52
N GLY A 85 0.95 -14.18 3.47
CA GLY A 85 0.87 -13.33 2.28
C GLY A 85 1.54 -13.96 1.05
N PRO A 86 1.16 -13.51 -0.15
CA PRO A 86 1.51 -14.14 -1.42
C PRO A 86 2.95 -13.96 -1.88
N ALA A 87 3.69 -13.04 -1.27
CA ALA A 87 5.04 -12.69 -1.70
C ALA A 87 6.04 -12.75 -0.55
N THR A 88 7.32 -12.90 -0.91
CA THR A 88 8.44 -12.95 0.04
C THR A 88 9.09 -11.59 0.27
N ASN A 89 8.60 -10.55 -0.40
CA ASN A 89 9.11 -9.18 -0.31
C ASN A 89 8.49 -8.45 0.89
N ILE A 90 9.07 -7.30 1.24
CA ILE A 90 8.56 -6.48 2.34
C ILE A 90 7.19 -5.92 1.96
N ILE A 91 6.22 -6.11 2.85
CA ILE A 91 4.88 -5.55 2.69
C ILE A 91 4.92 -4.02 2.88
N LYS A 92 4.28 -3.29 1.98
CA LYS A 92 4.21 -1.82 2.00
C LYS A 92 2.82 -1.31 2.36
N GLY A 93 1.80 -2.08 2.07
CA GLY A 93 0.45 -1.70 2.38
C GLY A 93 -0.52 -2.86 2.30
N VAL A 94 -1.55 -2.78 3.14
CA VAL A 94 -2.69 -3.68 3.14
C VAL A 94 -3.94 -2.86 3.27
N VAL A 95 -4.97 -3.24 2.55
CA VAL A 95 -6.33 -2.75 2.77
C VAL A 95 -7.33 -3.88 2.57
N TYR A 96 -8.23 -4.05 3.51
CA TYR A 96 -9.40 -4.90 3.35
C TYR A 96 -10.64 -4.04 3.11
N VAL A 97 -11.42 -4.35 2.09
CA VAL A 97 -12.69 -3.67 1.81
C VAL A 97 -13.88 -4.41 2.45
N SER A 98 -13.74 -5.72 2.64
CA SER A 98 -14.65 -6.59 3.39
C SER A 98 -13.86 -7.69 4.10
N SER A 99 -14.54 -8.58 4.84
CA SER A 99 -13.91 -9.77 5.45
C SER A 99 -13.24 -10.68 4.44
N ASP A 100 -13.73 -10.73 3.23
CA ASP A 100 -13.26 -11.63 2.18
C ASP A 100 -12.27 -10.95 1.23
N VAL A 101 -12.50 -9.64 0.93
CA VAL A 101 -11.75 -8.92 -0.11
C VAL A 101 -10.69 -8.01 0.47
N GLY A 102 -9.45 -8.27 0.13
CA GLY A 102 -8.29 -7.46 0.54
C GLY A 102 -7.27 -7.29 -0.58
N PHE A 103 -6.47 -6.24 -0.46
CA PHE A 103 -5.38 -5.92 -1.37
C PHE A 103 -4.08 -5.76 -0.58
N PHE A 104 -3.00 -6.30 -1.14
CA PHE A 104 -1.68 -6.33 -0.54
C PHE A 104 -0.67 -5.75 -1.51
N CYS A 105 0.05 -4.72 -1.11
CA CYS A 105 1.12 -4.13 -1.88
C CYS A 105 2.47 -4.46 -1.22
N TYR A 106 3.42 -4.90 -2.03
CA TYR A 106 4.76 -5.27 -1.61
C TYR A 106 5.81 -4.34 -2.23
N ASP A 107 7.03 -4.38 -1.71
CA ASP A 107 8.16 -3.73 -2.38
C ASP A 107 8.28 -4.23 -3.82
N TYR A 108 8.47 -3.28 -4.72
CA TYR A 108 8.78 -3.61 -6.11
C TYR A 108 10.22 -4.13 -6.21
N VAL A 109 10.37 -5.20 -6.96
CA VAL A 109 11.67 -5.75 -7.33
C VAL A 109 11.73 -5.77 -8.85
N GLU A 110 12.85 -5.34 -9.40
CA GLU A 110 13.07 -5.31 -10.85
C GLU A 110 12.77 -6.69 -11.48
N GLY A 111 11.99 -6.68 -12.56
CA GLY A 111 11.52 -7.86 -13.24
C GLY A 111 10.20 -8.44 -12.72
N MET A 112 9.54 -7.79 -11.76
CA MET A 112 8.18 -8.16 -11.37
C MET A 112 7.15 -7.52 -12.31
N ASP A 113 6.18 -8.32 -12.77
CA ASP A 113 5.05 -7.82 -13.57
C ASP A 113 4.10 -6.95 -12.73
N SER A 114 3.97 -7.27 -11.44
CA SER A 114 3.18 -6.50 -10.47
C SER A 114 3.61 -6.85 -9.05
N ASN A 115 3.51 -5.87 -8.15
CA ASN A 115 3.69 -6.01 -6.70
C ASN A 115 2.36 -5.92 -5.92
N LEU A 116 1.22 -5.87 -6.63
CA LEU A 116 -0.12 -5.79 -6.07
C LEU A 116 -0.82 -7.15 -6.16
N TYR A 117 -1.42 -7.57 -5.06
CA TYR A 117 -2.15 -8.82 -4.94
C TYR A 117 -3.53 -8.59 -4.34
N LYS A 118 -4.50 -9.40 -4.74
CA LYS A 118 -5.86 -9.40 -4.24
C LYS A 118 -6.18 -10.76 -3.63
N THR A 119 -6.93 -10.74 -2.54
CA THR A 119 -7.63 -11.91 -2.01
C THR A 119 -9.14 -11.70 -2.13
N ASP A 120 -9.88 -12.78 -2.35
CA ASP A 120 -11.35 -12.82 -2.37
C ASP A 120 -11.89 -13.85 -1.34
N ASP A 121 -11.03 -14.38 -0.47
CA ASP A 121 -11.35 -15.41 0.51
C ASP A 121 -10.76 -15.14 1.91
N GLY A 122 -10.58 -13.85 2.21
CA GLY A 122 -10.08 -13.40 3.51
C GLY A 122 -8.57 -13.55 3.72
N GLY A 123 -7.82 -13.89 2.69
CA GLY A 123 -6.37 -14.06 2.77
C GLY A 123 -5.89 -15.51 2.77
N LYS A 124 -6.76 -16.46 2.39
CA LYS A 124 -6.38 -17.87 2.22
C LYS A 124 -5.65 -18.07 0.90
N THR A 125 -6.13 -17.42 -0.17
CA THR A 125 -5.49 -17.42 -1.49
C THR A 125 -5.37 -16.01 -2.05
N PHE A 126 -4.47 -15.85 -3.02
CA PHE A 126 -4.16 -14.56 -3.63
C PHE A 126 -4.00 -14.68 -5.14
N ALA A 127 -4.51 -13.68 -5.85
CA ALA A 127 -4.25 -13.45 -7.26
C ALA A 127 -3.40 -12.17 -7.44
N LYS A 128 -2.43 -12.22 -8.35
CA LYS A 128 -1.69 -11.03 -8.73
C LYS A 128 -2.60 -10.10 -9.54
N VAL A 129 -2.60 -8.82 -9.20
CA VAL A 129 -3.34 -7.80 -9.95
C VAL A 129 -2.43 -7.24 -11.04
N MET A 130 -2.80 -7.46 -12.29
CA MET A 130 -2.13 -6.87 -13.45
C MET A 130 -2.79 -5.53 -13.73
N LEU A 131 -2.00 -4.47 -13.71
CA LEU A 131 -2.46 -3.15 -14.13
C LEU A 131 -2.21 -3.05 -15.63
N GLU A 132 -3.28 -2.96 -16.41
CA GLU A 132 -3.15 -2.61 -17.83
C GLU A 132 -2.67 -1.16 -17.92
N GLU A 133 -1.59 -0.93 -18.67
CA GLU A 133 -1.19 0.42 -19.03
C GLU A 133 -2.31 1.00 -19.91
N GLN A 134 -3.10 1.92 -19.35
CA GLN A 134 -3.93 2.77 -20.19
C GLN A 134 -2.98 3.69 -20.94
N GLU A 135 -2.89 3.50 -22.25
CA GLU A 135 -2.26 4.51 -23.10
C GLU A 135 -3.01 5.83 -22.85
N LEU A 136 -2.34 6.75 -22.17
CA LEU A 136 -2.81 8.12 -22.08
C LEU A 136 -2.85 8.65 -23.50
N ASP A 137 -4.05 8.78 -24.05
CA ASP A 137 -4.27 9.41 -25.34
C ASP A 137 -3.70 10.84 -25.27
N SER A 138 -2.48 10.99 -25.78
CA SER A 138 -1.77 12.27 -25.82
C SER A 138 -2.42 13.27 -26.79
N SER A 139 -3.53 12.91 -27.45
CA SER A 139 -4.25 13.77 -28.37
C SER A 139 -5.15 14.80 -27.68
N ALA A 140 -5.40 14.68 -26.38
CA ALA A 140 -6.29 15.58 -25.63
C ALA A 140 -5.59 16.81 -25.03
N ALA A 141 -4.28 16.98 -25.19
CA ALA A 141 -3.53 18.08 -24.58
C ALA A 141 -2.98 19.06 -25.59
N ASN A 142 -3.82 19.64 -26.46
CA ASN A 142 -3.51 20.94 -27.05
C ASN A 142 -4.76 21.70 -27.55
N PRO A 143 -5.45 22.47 -26.71
CA PRO A 143 -6.30 23.55 -27.20
C PRO A 143 -5.42 24.77 -27.44
N GLN A 144 -4.56 24.74 -28.49
CA GLN A 144 -3.88 25.94 -28.91
C GLN A 144 -4.81 26.78 -29.75
N GLY A 145 -4.97 28.00 -29.24
CA GLY A 145 -5.76 29.09 -29.80
C GLY A 145 -5.50 29.36 -31.27
N GLN A 146 -6.59 29.54 -31.96
CA GLN A 146 -6.64 30.26 -33.22
C GLN A 146 -6.12 31.66 -33.00
N GLU A 147 -4.93 31.96 -33.49
CA GLU A 147 -4.52 33.30 -33.80
C GLU A 147 -5.25 33.75 -35.06
N THR A 148 -6.16 34.69 -34.88
CA THR A 148 -6.78 35.41 -35.97
C THR A 148 -5.77 36.38 -36.59
N GLU A 149 -5.29 36.06 -37.76
CA GLU A 149 -4.57 37.01 -38.64
C GLU A 149 -5.52 38.15 -39.05
N THR A 150 -5.32 39.31 -38.45
CA THR A 150 -5.83 40.55 -39.05
C THR A 150 -4.79 41.11 -40.04
N LYS A 151 -5.07 40.97 -41.31
CA LYS A 151 -4.42 41.74 -42.35
C LYS A 151 -4.74 43.22 -42.18
N THR A 152 -3.72 44.04 -42.01
CA THR A 152 -3.78 45.46 -42.37
C THR A 152 -2.63 45.79 -43.29
N ASP A 153 -3.06 46.28 -44.43
CA ASP A 153 -2.34 46.76 -45.60
C ASP A 153 -1.72 48.14 -45.33
N SER A 154 -0.67 48.39 -46.14
CA SER A 154 -0.14 49.68 -46.58
C SER A 154 0.78 50.51 -45.72
N GLY A 155 1.94 50.81 -46.37
CA GLY A 155 2.51 52.14 -46.36
C GLY A 155 4.00 52.28 -46.13
N LYS A 156 4.76 52.12 -47.16
CA LYS A 156 5.90 52.90 -47.72
C LYS A 156 6.71 53.85 -46.80
N ASN A 157 8.00 53.75 -47.05
CA ASN A 157 9.09 54.74 -47.05
C ASN A 157 9.93 55.00 -45.81
N GLY A 158 11.23 54.81 -46.05
CA GLY A 158 12.20 55.87 -45.83
C GLY A 158 13.49 55.40 -45.14
N ALA A 159 14.54 55.53 -45.89
CA ALA A 159 15.96 55.43 -45.59
C ALA A 159 16.42 56.03 -44.24
N ASP A 160 17.40 55.50 -43.63
CA ASP A 160 18.79 56.00 -43.64
C ASP A 160 19.60 55.48 -42.45
N SER A 161 20.73 55.00 -42.80
CA SER A 161 22.09 55.05 -42.18
C SER A 161 22.33 54.97 -40.67
N SER A 162 23.23 54.14 -40.39
CA SER A 162 24.48 54.27 -39.63
C SER A 162 24.70 53.35 -38.41
N GLU A 163 25.66 52.48 -38.61
CA GLU A 163 26.49 51.80 -37.58
C GLU A 163 27.42 52.82 -36.86
N PRO A 164 28.29 52.34 -35.99
CA PRO A 164 28.22 51.47 -34.82
C PRO A 164 28.72 52.21 -33.55
N VAL A 165 28.84 51.54 -32.42
CA VAL A 165 30.07 51.46 -31.57
C VAL A 165 29.87 50.62 -30.30
N SER A 166 30.83 49.81 -30.07
CA SER A 166 31.19 49.04 -28.85
C SER A 166 31.27 49.86 -27.57
N TYR A 167 30.94 49.17 -26.49
CA TYR A 167 31.80 48.93 -25.31
C TYR A 167 31.24 47.73 -24.53
#